data_ed570cbeab51472395ff6e593db159a0
#
_entry.id   ed570cbeab51472395ff6e593db159a0
#
_cell.length_a   1.000
_cell.length_b   1.000
_cell.length_c   1.000
_cell.angle_alpha   90.00
_cell.angle_beta   90.00
_cell.angle_gamma   90.00
#
_symmetry.space_group_name_H-M   'P 1'
#
loop_
_entity.id
_entity.type
_entity.pdbx_description
1 polymer ?
#
loop_
_entity_poly.entity_id
_entity_poly.type
_entity_poly.pdbx_seq_one_letter_code
_entity_poly.pdbx_strand_id
1 'polypeptide(L)'
;MSLTIFPSLPDKTLAAVNTVGAWLAEDNLPYNPPALLPDLVVLAGNAVIPSIDAACRLASELGIPLLISGGIGHSTTFLYAAIARHPRYNRIRTTGKAEATILAEIARAFWQIPPEHLLVEDQSTNCGENARFSAAA
;
A
#
# COMPACT_ATOMS: atom_id res chain seq x y z
N MET A 1 -16.10 -7.00 -18.25
CA MET A 1 -15.66 -5.69 -18.77
C MET A 1 -14.34 -5.33 -18.11
N SER A 2 -13.27 -5.27 -18.89
CA SER A 2 -12.00 -4.70 -18.41
C SER A 2 -12.18 -3.19 -18.36
N LEU A 3 -12.23 -2.63 -17.16
CA LEU A 3 -12.16 -1.18 -16.98
C LEU A 3 -10.71 -0.78 -17.27
N THR A 4 -10.47 -0.23 -18.46
CA THR A 4 -9.19 0.41 -18.77
C THR A 4 -9.13 1.68 -17.91
N ILE A 5 -8.39 1.62 -16.80
CA ILE A 5 -8.24 2.72 -15.84
C ILE A 5 -7.37 3.84 -16.42
N PHE A 6 -6.59 3.53 -17.44
CA PHE A 6 -5.71 4.48 -18.11
C PHE A 6 -6.12 4.66 -19.57
N PRO A 7 -6.03 5.89 -20.13
CA PRO A 7 -6.22 6.10 -21.54
C PRO A 7 -5.21 5.26 -22.35
N SER A 8 -5.62 4.81 -23.52
CA SER A 8 -4.70 4.18 -24.47
C SER A 8 -3.57 5.14 -24.80
N LEU A 9 -2.34 4.72 -24.58
CA LEU A 9 -1.15 5.51 -24.90
C LEU A 9 -0.56 5.05 -26.24
N PRO A 10 -0.02 5.97 -27.06
CA PRO A 10 0.77 5.59 -28.22
C PRO A 10 1.94 4.68 -27.83
N ASP A 11 2.32 3.72 -28.65
CA ASP A 11 3.36 2.72 -28.34
C ASP A 11 4.68 3.35 -27.89
N LYS A 12 5.09 4.44 -28.53
CA LYS A 12 6.31 5.15 -28.15
C LYS A 12 6.22 5.76 -26.75
N THR A 13 5.07 6.29 -26.39
CA THR A 13 4.82 6.84 -25.05
C THR A 13 4.77 5.72 -24.01
N LEU A 14 4.10 4.63 -24.34
CA LEU A 14 4.04 3.47 -23.45
C LEU A 14 5.44 2.87 -23.20
N ALA A 15 6.26 2.76 -24.24
CA ALA A 15 7.65 2.31 -24.10
C ALA A 15 8.47 3.23 -23.19
N ALA A 16 8.32 4.55 -23.33
CA ALA A 16 9.00 5.53 -22.49
C ALA A 16 8.53 5.44 -21.02
N VAL A 17 7.23 5.32 -20.78
CA VAL A 17 6.67 5.13 -19.45
C VAL A 17 7.19 3.85 -18.80
N ASN A 18 7.24 2.74 -19.53
CA ASN A 18 7.77 1.48 -19.04
C ASN A 18 9.28 1.58 -18.72
N THR A 19 10.04 2.31 -19.52
CA THR A 19 11.48 2.54 -19.27
C THR A 19 11.68 3.31 -17.97
N VAL A 20 10.95 4.41 -17.79
CA VAL A 20 11.00 5.21 -16.55
C VAL A 20 10.51 4.37 -15.35
N GLY A 21 9.43 3.64 -15.52
CA GLY A 21 8.90 2.76 -14.48
C GLY A 21 9.91 1.69 -14.05
N ALA A 22 10.56 1.04 -15.00
CA ALA A 22 11.60 0.05 -14.72
C ALA A 22 12.82 0.66 -14.00
N TRP A 23 13.18 1.89 -14.34
CA TRP A 23 14.29 2.60 -13.68
C TRP A 23 13.95 3.02 -12.25
N LEU A 24 12.69 3.40 -11.99
CA LEU A 24 12.21 3.78 -10.67
C LEU A 24 11.85 2.59 -9.78
N ALA A 25 11.55 1.44 -10.39
CA ALA A 25 11.21 0.22 -9.65
C ALA A 25 12.49 -0.40 -9.09
N GLU A 26 12.71 -0.20 -7.81
CA GLU A 26 13.83 -0.81 -7.10
C GLU A 26 13.31 -2.02 -6.32
N ASP A 27 13.82 -3.21 -6.64
CA ASP A 27 13.51 -4.45 -5.98
C ASP A 27 14.79 -5.11 -5.48
N ASN A 28 15.06 -4.88 -4.19
CA ASN A 28 16.21 -5.43 -3.49
C ASN A 28 15.84 -6.67 -2.68
N LEU A 29 14.60 -7.15 -2.79
CA LEU A 29 14.21 -8.40 -2.16
C LEU A 29 14.82 -9.56 -2.93
N PRO A 30 15.61 -10.39 -2.28
CA PRO A 30 16.26 -11.51 -2.94
C PRO A 30 15.24 -12.58 -3.27
N TYR A 31 15.23 -13.02 -4.51
CA TYR A 31 14.37 -14.09 -5.02
C TYR A 31 14.79 -15.49 -4.59
N ASN A 32 15.96 -15.65 -3.98
CA ASN A 32 16.44 -16.90 -3.39
C ASN A 32 16.79 -16.65 -1.92
N PRO A 33 16.58 -17.64 -1.01
CA PRO A 33 16.66 -17.39 0.42
C PRO A 33 17.98 -16.74 0.77
N PRO A 34 17.92 -15.54 1.25
CA PRO A 34 19.09 -14.74 1.50
C PRO A 34 19.46 -14.78 2.95
N ALA A 35 20.64 -14.30 3.17
CA ALA A 35 21.15 -14.05 4.50
C ALA A 35 20.41 -12.96 5.30
N LEU A 36 19.54 -12.17 4.65
CA LEU A 36 18.82 -11.06 5.30
C LEU A 36 17.38 -11.01 4.79
N LEU A 37 16.45 -11.52 5.61
CA LEU A 37 15.03 -11.26 5.46
C LEU A 37 14.69 -9.94 6.17
N PRO A 38 13.71 -9.16 5.67
CA PRO A 38 13.24 -7.97 6.39
C PRO A 38 12.57 -8.37 7.71
N ASP A 39 12.73 -7.55 8.73
CA ASP A 39 12.09 -7.72 10.03
C ASP A 39 10.74 -7.00 10.10
N LEU A 40 10.45 -6.12 9.16
CA LEU A 40 9.29 -5.25 9.11
C LEU A 40 8.95 -4.89 7.67
N VAL A 41 7.67 -4.89 7.33
CA VAL A 41 7.15 -4.24 6.11
C VAL A 41 6.58 -2.89 6.48
N VAL A 42 6.91 -1.85 5.73
CA VAL A 42 6.34 -0.51 5.90
C VAL A 42 5.49 -0.17 4.67
N LEU A 43 4.22 0.13 4.91
CA LEU A 43 3.27 0.59 3.90
C LEU A 43 2.89 2.04 4.17
N ALA A 44 3.37 2.96 3.36
CA ALA A 44 2.89 4.33 3.36
C ALA A 44 1.51 4.40 2.69
N GLY A 45 0.59 5.17 3.28
CA GLY A 45 -0.76 5.36 2.76
C GLY A 45 -0.76 5.84 1.31
N ASN A 46 -1.56 5.20 0.48
CA ASN A 46 -1.70 5.51 -0.93
C ASN A 46 -2.99 4.89 -1.51
N ALA A 47 -3.31 5.23 -2.76
CA ALA A 47 -4.51 4.74 -3.45
C ALA A 47 -4.22 3.63 -4.49
N VAL A 48 -3.01 3.09 -4.51
CA VAL A 48 -2.57 2.07 -5.48
C VAL A 48 -2.80 0.68 -4.90
N ILE A 49 -3.95 0.10 -5.14
CA ILE A 49 -4.34 -1.20 -4.57
C ILE A 49 -3.29 -2.30 -4.78
N PRO A 50 -2.64 -2.46 -5.96
CA PRO A 50 -1.60 -3.47 -6.11
C PRO A 50 -0.42 -3.34 -5.14
N SER A 51 -0.03 -2.13 -4.75
CA SER A 51 1.05 -1.94 -3.77
C SER A 51 0.60 -2.30 -2.35
N ILE A 52 -0.66 -2.03 -2.03
CA ILE A 52 -1.28 -2.43 -0.76
C ILE A 52 -1.32 -3.97 -0.66
N ASP A 53 -1.79 -4.63 -1.71
CA ASP A 53 -1.85 -6.09 -1.77
C ASP A 53 -0.45 -6.72 -1.67
N ALA A 54 0.55 -6.13 -2.34
CA ALA A 54 1.92 -6.61 -2.28
C ALA A 54 2.51 -6.52 -0.87
N ALA A 55 2.31 -5.41 -0.16
CA ALA A 55 2.78 -5.23 1.21
C ALA A 55 2.09 -6.21 2.18
N CYS A 56 0.76 -6.33 2.10
CA CYS A 56 0.00 -7.25 2.93
C CYS A 56 0.40 -8.71 2.68
N ARG A 57 0.55 -9.10 1.41
CA ARG A 57 1.00 -10.43 1.04
C ARG A 57 2.38 -10.74 1.61
N LEU A 58 3.35 -9.84 1.42
CA LEU A 58 4.71 -10.03 1.89
C LEU A 58 4.76 -10.20 3.42
N ALA A 59 4.08 -9.32 4.17
CA ALA A 59 4.02 -9.41 5.61
C ALA A 59 3.37 -10.72 6.09
N SER A 60 2.29 -11.14 5.43
CA SER A 60 1.58 -12.38 5.75
C SER A 60 2.44 -13.62 5.43
N GLU A 61 3.08 -13.67 4.26
CA GLU A 61 3.92 -14.80 3.83
C GLU A 61 5.16 -14.98 4.70
N LEU A 62 5.79 -13.87 5.11
CA LEU A 62 6.97 -13.90 5.97
C LEU A 62 6.64 -14.00 7.47
N GLY A 63 5.38 -13.78 7.86
CA GLY A 63 4.97 -13.77 9.26
C GLY A 63 5.59 -12.64 10.07
N ILE A 64 5.87 -11.49 9.44
CA ILE A 64 6.53 -10.33 10.07
C ILE A 64 5.56 -9.15 10.23
N PRO A 65 5.86 -8.20 11.14
CA PRO A 65 5.02 -7.04 11.34
C PRO A 65 4.84 -6.18 10.08
N LEU A 66 3.67 -5.56 9.98
CA LEU A 66 3.31 -4.57 8.98
C LEU A 66 3.02 -3.24 9.68
N LEU A 67 3.87 -2.24 9.45
CA LEU A 67 3.62 -0.86 9.84
C LEU A 67 2.90 -0.14 8.71
N ILE A 68 1.74 0.42 9.00
CA ILE A 68 0.95 1.20 8.06
C ILE A 68 0.90 2.64 8.56
N SER A 69 1.37 3.58 7.76
CA SER A 69 1.42 5.00 8.10
C SER A 69 0.62 5.82 7.09
N GLY A 70 -0.30 6.64 7.58
CA GLY A 70 -1.08 7.56 6.77
C GLY A 70 -2.35 8.03 7.46
N GLY A 71 -2.41 9.31 7.77
CA GLY A 71 -3.61 9.97 8.28
C GLY A 71 -4.55 10.39 7.15
N ILE A 72 -5.24 11.52 7.34
CA ILE A 72 -6.09 12.12 6.32
C ILE A 72 -5.31 13.23 5.63
N GLY A 73 -5.07 13.06 4.33
CA GLY A 73 -4.31 13.99 3.50
C GLY A 73 -4.98 14.26 2.16
N HIS A 74 -4.23 14.90 1.25
CA HIS A 74 -4.74 15.31 -0.06
C HIS A 74 -5.16 14.13 -0.96
N SER A 75 -4.54 12.97 -0.79
CA SER A 75 -4.78 11.77 -1.61
C SER A 75 -5.83 10.82 -1.03
N THR A 76 -6.29 11.04 0.19
CA THR A 76 -7.19 10.11 0.90
C THR A 76 -8.50 9.86 0.15
N THR A 77 -9.05 10.87 -0.53
CA THR A 77 -10.26 10.71 -1.34
C THR A 77 -10.05 9.78 -2.55
N PHE A 78 -8.83 9.72 -3.09
CA PHE A 78 -8.48 8.77 -4.16
C PHE A 78 -8.49 7.32 -3.65
N LEU A 79 -8.00 7.10 -2.42
CA LEU A 79 -8.09 5.79 -1.76
C LEU A 79 -9.55 5.39 -1.56
N TYR A 80 -10.41 6.29 -1.08
CA TYR A 80 -11.84 6.02 -0.92
C TYR A 80 -12.47 5.58 -2.24
N ALA A 81 -12.17 6.31 -3.33
CA ALA A 81 -12.67 5.99 -4.65
C ALA A 81 -12.12 4.67 -5.20
N ALA A 82 -10.85 4.36 -4.94
CA ALA A 82 -10.23 3.09 -5.35
C ALA A 82 -10.90 1.90 -4.65
N ILE A 83 -11.11 2.00 -3.34
CA ILE A 83 -11.76 0.95 -2.54
C ILE A 83 -13.22 0.76 -2.95
N ALA A 84 -13.98 1.84 -3.13
CA ALA A 84 -15.38 1.76 -3.53
C ALA A 84 -15.59 1.03 -4.88
N ARG A 85 -14.61 1.10 -5.78
CA ARG A 85 -14.63 0.44 -7.10
C ARG A 85 -13.98 -0.94 -7.10
N HIS A 86 -13.29 -1.32 -6.03
CA HIS A 86 -12.55 -2.57 -5.99
C HIS A 86 -13.48 -3.75 -5.67
N PRO A 87 -13.51 -4.83 -6.47
CA PRO A 87 -14.47 -5.93 -6.30
C PRO A 87 -14.34 -6.67 -4.96
N ARG A 88 -13.13 -6.68 -4.39
CA ARG A 88 -12.84 -7.36 -3.12
C ARG A 88 -13.04 -6.47 -1.90
N TYR A 89 -12.78 -5.14 -2.01
CA TYR A 89 -12.71 -4.22 -0.89
C TYR A 89 -13.88 -3.24 -0.79
N ASN A 90 -14.81 -3.24 -1.74
CA ASN A 90 -15.90 -2.26 -1.85
C ASN A 90 -16.89 -2.23 -0.66
N ARG A 91 -16.83 -3.21 0.24
CA ARG A 91 -17.65 -3.24 1.46
C ARG A 91 -17.01 -2.54 2.66
N ILE A 92 -15.75 -2.14 2.54
CA ILE A 92 -15.06 -1.41 3.61
C ILE A 92 -15.58 0.02 3.65
N ARG A 93 -15.97 0.46 4.84
CA ARG A 93 -16.37 1.85 5.06
C ARG A 93 -15.13 2.73 5.15
N THR A 94 -15.06 3.74 4.27
CA THR A 94 -13.88 4.61 4.15
C THR A 94 -14.11 6.01 4.67
N THR A 95 -15.33 6.54 4.57
CA THR A 95 -15.66 7.95 4.86
C THR A 95 -15.19 8.38 6.24
N GLY A 96 -14.39 9.45 6.28
CA GLY A 96 -13.89 10.05 7.52
C GLY A 96 -12.80 9.26 8.23
N LYS A 97 -12.31 8.17 7.64
CA LYS A 97 -11.22 7.36 8.21
C LYS A 97 -9.87 7.77 7.63
N ALA A 98 -8.83 7.68 8.46
CA ALA A 98 -7.44 7.79 8.03
C ALA A 98 -7.06 6.64 7.08
N GLU A 99 -6.10 6.89 6.18
CA GLU A 99 -5.63 5.89 5.24
C GLU A 99 -5.12 4.63 5.96
N ALA A 100 -4.27 4.80 6.98
CA ALA A 100 -3.72 3.67 7.73
C ALA A 100 -4.80 2.84 8.43
N THR A 101 -5.86 3.46 8.93
CA THR A 101 -7.00 2.76 9.55
C THR A 101 -7.72 1.87 8.53
N ILE A 102 -7.94 2.38 7.31
CA ILE A 102 -8.58 1.62 6.23
C ILE A 102 -7.69 0.45 5.79
N LEU A 103 -6.41 0.71 5.58
CA LEU A 103 -5.44 -0.29 5.13
C LEU A 103 -5.22 -1.38 6.19
N ALA A 104 -5.25 -1.03 7.47
CA ALA A 104 -5.20 -2.01 8.57
C ALA A 104 -6.45 -2.91 8.59
N GLU A 105 -7.63 -2.36 8.27
CA GLU A 105 -8.85 -3.16 8.13
C GLU A 105 -8.73 -4.15 6.97
N ILE A 106 -8.17 -3.72 5.82
CA ILE A 106 -7.85 -4.61 4.70
C ILE A 106 -6.87 -5.71 5.12
N ALA A 107 -5.77 -5.35 5.74
CA ALA A 107 -4.73 -6.28 6.17
C ALA A 107 -5.28 -7.37 7.11
N ARG A 108 -6.10 -6.98 8.06
CA ARG A 108 -6.72 -7.90 9.02
C ARG A 108 -7.79 -8.78 8.38
N ALA A 109 -8.73 -8.18 7.65
CA ALA A 109 -9.93 -8.88 7.18
C ALA A 109 -9.68 -9.75 5.94
N PHE A 110 -8.74 -9.36 5.06
CA PHE A 110 -8.52 -10.02 3.77
C PHE A 110 -7.18 -10.73 3.65
N TRP A 111 -6.20 -10.35 4.48
CA TRP A 111 -4.87 -10.95 4.49
C TRP A 111 -4.55 -11.68 5.79
N GLN A 112 -5.49 -11.68 6.74
CA GLN A 112 -5.40 -12.41 8.00
C GLN A 112 -4.14 -12.07 8.83
N ILE A 113 -3.64 -10.84 8.68
CA ILE A 113 -2.52 -10.38 9.49
C ILE A 113 -3.05 -10.17 10.91
N PRO A 114 -2.43 -10.82 11.91
CA PRO A 114 -2.91 -10.73 13.29
C PRO A 114 -2.71 -9.33 13.87
N PRO A 115 -3.58 -8.88 14.78
CA PRO A 115 -3.52 -7.53 15.35
C PRO A 115 -2.16 -7.18 15.98
N GLU A 116 -1.48 -8.14 16.60
CA GLU A 116 -0.16 -7.97 17.20
C GLU A 116 0.96 -7.74 16.18
N HIS A 117 0.71 -8.03 14.90
CA HIS A 117 1.61 -7.74 13.78
C HIS A 117 1.23 -6.47 13.02
N LEU A 118 0.19 -5.73 13.45
CA LEU A 118 -0.22 -4.49 12.82
C LEU A 118 0.17 -3.29 13.67
N LEU A 119 1.08 -2.49 13.15
CA LEU A 119 1.44 -1.17 13.70
C LEU A 119 0.76 -0.11 12.84
N VAL A 120 0.01 0.80 13.45
CA VAL A 120 -0.83 1.78 12.74
C VAL A 120 -0.47 3.18 13.20
N GLU A 121 -0.04 4.01 12.25
CA GLU A 121 0.20 5.44 12.43
C GLU A 121 -0.84 6.18 11.55
N ASP A 122 -1.78 6.88 12.15
CA ASP A 122 -2.94 7.47 11.48
C ASP A 122 -3.05 9.00 11.61
N GLN A 123 -1.99 9.66 12.09
CA GLN A 123 -1.98 11.11 12.35
C GLN A 123 -1.26 11.91 11.27
N SER A 124 -0.38 11.29 10.49
CA SER A 124 0.41 11.96 9.47
C SER A 124 -0.45 12.50 8.33
N THR A 125 -0.09 13.68 7.82
CA THR A 125 -0.78 14.35 6.71
C THR A 125 0.09 14.52 5.47
N ASN A 126 1.36 14.13 5.56
CA ASN A 126 2.35 14.24 4.48
C ASN A 126 3.50 13.23 4.67
N CYS A 127 4.31 13.04 3.64
CA CYS A 127 5.40 12.05 3.64
C CYS A 127 6.44 12.28 4.75
N GLY A 128 6.75 13.53 5.10
CA GLY A 128 7.69 13.84 6.17
C GLY A 128 7.16 13.44 7.55
N GLU A 129 5.87 13.61 7.76
CA GLU A 129 5.18 13.15 8.97
C GLU A 129 5.06 11.64 9.00
N ASN A 130 4.77 10.98 7.86
CA ASN A 130 4.78 9.52 7.78
C ASN A 130 6.11 8.96 8.32
N ALA A 131 7.23 9.49 7.84
CA ALA A 131 8.54 9.03 8.27
C ALA A 131 8.79 9.32 9.77
N ARG A 132 8.50 10.53 10.22
CA ARG A 132 8.75 10.95 11.61
C ARG A 132 7.87 10.21 12.62
N PHE A 133 6.59 10.03 12.32
CA PHE A 133 5.66 9.39 13.23
C PHE A 133 5.81 7.87 13.24
N SER A 134 6.14 7.27 12.08
CA SER A 134 6.49 5.84 12.00
C SER A 134 7.73 5.48 12.81
N ALA A 135 8.72 6.39 12.87
CA ALA A 135 9.91 6.16 13.67
C ALA A 135 9.65 6.21 15.19
N ALA A 136 8.51 6.75 15.61
CA ALA A 136 8.08 6.86 17.01
C ALA A 136 7.05 5.79 17.41
N ALA A 137 6.52 5.05 16.44
CA ALA A 137 5.54 3.98 16.65
C ALA A 137 6.25 2.67 16.97
#